data_f174341bb34bf5c4806e2c0efcd9bc16
#
_entry.id   f174341bb34bf5c4806e2c0efcd9bc16
#
_cell.length_a   1.000
_cell.length_b   1.000
_cell.length_c   1.000
_cell.angle_alpha   90.00
_cell.angle_beta   90.00
_cell.angle_gamma   90.00
#
_symmetry.space_group_name_H-M   'P 1'
#
loop_
_entity.id
_entity.type
_entity.pdbx_description
1 polymer ?
#
loop_
_entity_poly.entity_id
_entity_poly.type
_entity_poly.pdbx_seq_one_letter_code
_entity_poly.pdbx_strand_id
1 'polypeptide(L)'
;MNINVTNNNDKDKTLQKVVQFQLMTQIFKQAFGDSDCFQIMMESILNAASDNNKNIDMSKLDLLGEEDLSKLGYGGRQRLNTAYSSVKDYLKSGVSDIDEAVEKASKKYGVDRDLIMAVIKQESDFNPTATSSAGAVGLMQLMPGTASELGVTDAYNIDQNVDAGTEYLRNMLNMYGNSKEMALAAYNAGPGTLQYKGVKDSSDISNLSYETRNYVQKVMNYYGKSSNT
;
A
#
# COMPACT_ATOMS: atom_id res chain seq x y z
N MET A 1 0.12 -7.79 -15.93
CA MET A 1 1.42 -7.10 -15.98
C MET A 1 2.45 -8.08 -15.44
N ASN A 2 3.39 -8.57 -16.25
CA ASN A 2 4.43 -9.49 -15.78
C ASN A 2 5.69 -8.69 -15.47
N ILE A 3 6.11 -8.69 -14.20
CA ILE A 3 7.37 -8.10 -13.76
C ILE A 3 8.37 -9.25 -13.59
N ASN A 4 9.43 -9.26 -14.39
CA ASN A 4 10.52 -10.24 -14.25
C ASN A 4 11.56 -9.68 -13.26
N VAL A 5 11.76 -10.35 -12.12
CA VAL A 5 12.71 -9.95 -11.07
C VAL A 5 13.66 -11.10 -10.75
N THR A 6 14.94 -10.84 -10.79
CA THR A 6 15.99 -11.88 -10.74
C THR A 6 16.87 -11.90 -9.48
N ASN A 7 16.66 -11.03 -8.45
CA ASN A 7 17.47 -11.07 -7.21
C ASN A 7 16.74 -10.43 -6.01
N ASN A 8 16.97 -10.89 -4.76
CA ASN A 8 16.25 -10.43 -3.55
C ASN A 8 16.43 -8.93 -3.25
N ASN A 9 17.63 -8.35 -3.48
CA ASN A 9 17.85 -6.89 -3.37
C ASN A 9 17.13 -6.08 -4.46
N ASP A 10 16.83 -6.68 -5.61
CA ASP A 10 16.12 -6.00 -6.70
C ASP A 10 14.61 -6.01 -6.50
N LYS A 11 14.09 -6.92 -5.67
CA LYS A 11 12.66 -7.04 -5.38
C LYS A 11 12.16 -6.01 -4.40
N ASP A 12 12.91 -5.75 -3.32
CA ASP A 12 12.62 -4.67 -2.39
C ASP A 12 12.64 -3.33 -3.12
N LYS A 13 13.62 -3.11 -4.00
CA LYS A 13 13.67 -1.93 -4.87
C LYS A 13 12.52 -1.88 -5.86
N THR A 14 12.08 -3.01 -6.39
CA THR A 14 10.96 -3.06 -7.34
C THR A 14 9.63 -2.82 -6.64
N LEU A 15 9.44 -3.37 -5.44
CA LEU A 15 8.25 -3.11 -4.63
C LEU A 15 8.18 -1.62 -4.22
N GLN A 16 9.28 -1.04 -3.75
CA GLN A 16 9.38 0.39 -3.46
C GLN A 16 9.03 1.26 -4.69
N LYS A 17 9.52 0.89 -5.87
CA LYS A 17 9.22 1.62 -7.12
C LYS A 17 7.76 1.49 -7.55
N VAL A 18 7.14 0.33 -7.37
CA VAL A 18 5.70 0.14 -7.63
C VAL A 18 4.87 1.01 -6.68
N VAL A 19 5.24 1.05 -5.40
CA VAL A 19 4.61 1.91 -4.40
C VAL A 19 4.78 3.39 -4.76
N GLN A 20 5.99 3.81 -5.13
CA GLN A 20 6.27 5.17 -5.58
C GLN A 20 5.42 5.55 -6.81
N PHE A 21 5.30 4.66 -7.78
CA PHE A 21 4.51 4.90 -8.97
C PHE A 21 3.01 5.05 -8.66
N GLN A 22 2.48 4.20 -7.78
CA GLN A 22 1.08 4.28 -7.37
C GLN A 22 0.79 5.56 -6.58
N LEU A 23 1.68 5.92 -5.65
CA LEU A 23 1.55 7.16 -4.89
C LEU A 23 1.66 8.39 -5.80
N MET A 24 2.60 8.39 -6.74
CA MET A 24 2.72 9.43 -7.76
C MET A 24 1.44 9.57 -8.59
N THR A 25 0.87 8.45 -9.03
CA THR A 25 -0.40 8.43 -9.78
C THR A 25 -1.53 9.06 -8.97
N GLN A 26 -1.62 8.75 -7.68
CA GLN A 26 -2.64 9.32 -6.79
C GLN A 26 -2.44 10.83 -6.58
N ILE A 27 -1.21 11.27 -6.33
CA ILE A 27 -0.90 12.71 -6.16
C ILE A 27 -1.22 13.49 -7.42
N PHE A 28 -0.85 12.96 -8.58
CA PHE A 28 -1.19 13.60 -9.85
C PHE A 28 -2.71 13.60 -10.10
N LYS A 29 -3.40 12.52 -9.77
CA LYS A 29 -4.86 12.46 -9.85
C LYS A 29 -5.52 13.47 -8.91
N GLN A 30 -5.00 13.65 -7.72
CA GLN A 30 -5.48 14.63 -6.76
C GLN A 30 -5.20 16.08 -7.20
N ALA A 31 -4.03 16.34 -7.82
CA ALA A 31 -3.62 17.65 -8.26
C ALA A 31 -4.30 18.11 -9.56
N PHE A 32 -4.56 17.18 -10.48
CA PHE A 32 -5.06 17.49 -11.84
C PHE A 32 -6.45 16.91 -12.12
N GLY A 33 -7.03 16.16 -11.18
CA GLY A 33 -8.31 15.47 -11.36
C GLY A 33 -8.27 14.43 -12.47
N ASP A 34 -9.43 14.07 -13.01
CA ASP A 34 -9.56 13.19 -14.19
C ASP A 34 -9.49 14.02 -15.50
N SER A 35 -8.65 15.07 -15.54
CA SER A 35 -8.49 15.90 -16.74
C SER A 35 -7.72 15.19 -17.85
N ASP A 36 -7.98 15.59 -19.10
CA ASP A 36 -7.24 15.08 -20.27
C ASP A 36 -5.72 15.28 -20.12
N CYS A 37 -5.30 16.35 -19.44
CA CYS A 37 -3.91 16.61 -19.09
C CYS A 37 -3.29 15.51 -18.21
N PHE A 38 -4.02 15.01 -17.22
CA PHE A 38 -3.57 13.90 -16.39
C PHE A 38 -3.40 12.63 -17.21
N GLN A 39 -4.35 12.32 -18.09
CA GLN A 39 -4.30 11.11 -18.92
C GLN A 39 -3.12 11.16 -19.91
N ILE A 40 -2.92 12.27 -20.60
CA ILE A 40 -1.83 12.48 -21.55
C ILE A 40 -0.47 12.37 -20.85
N MET A 41 -0.34 12.95 -19.66
CA MET A 41 0.89 12.92 -18.88
C MET A 41 1.20 11.49 -18.37
N MET A 42 0.21 10.78 -17.86
CA MET A 42 0.37 9.38 -17.42
C MET A 42 0.72 8.45 -18.58
N GLU A 43 0.08 8.63 -19.73
CA GLU A 43 0.38 7.85 -20.93
C GLU A 43 1.82 8.11 -21.41
N SER A 44 2.27 9.36 -21.36
CA SER A 44 3.65 9.73 -21.72
C SER A 44 4.68 9.14 -20.77
N ILE A 45 4.41 9.14 -19.46
CA ILE A 45 5.27 8.52 -18.43
C ILE A 45 5.33 7.00 -18.64
N LEU A 46 4.19 6.35 -18.87
CA LEU A 46 4.10 4.92 -19.12
C LEU A 46 4.82 4.52 -20.42
N ASN A 47 4.70 5.31 -21.46
CA ASN A 47 5.38 5.07 -22.74
C ASN A 47 6.90 5.24 -22.62
N ALA A 48 7.36 6.27 -21.88
CA ALA A 48 8.78 6.49 -21.63
C ALA A 48 9.42 5.39 -20.75
N ALA A 49 8.65 4.84 -19.81
CA ALA A 49 9.09 3.76 -18.93
C ALA A 49 8.92 2.35 -19.53
N SER A 50 8.21 2.22 -20.67
CA SER A 50 7.94 0.92 -21.30
C SER A 50 9.10 0.43 -22.17
N ASP A 51 9.34 -0.87 -22.13
CA ASP A 51 10.20 -1.54 -23.12
C ASP A 51 9.42 -1.95 -24.38
N ASN A 52 10.13 -2.50 -25.38
CA ASN A 52 9.53 -2.99 -26.64
C ASN A 52 8.50 -4.13 -26.45
N ASN A 53 8.45 -4.74 -25.27
CA ASN A 53 7.51 -5.79 -24.88
C ASN A 53 6.37 -5.27 -23.98
N LYS A 54 6.20 -3.95 -23.83
CA LYS A 54 5.24 -3.29 -22.95
C LYS A 54 5.40 -3.63 -21.45
N ASN A 55 6.59 -4.05 -21.04
CA ASN A 55 6.95 -4.13 -19.62
C ASN A 55 7.44 -2.76 -19.16
N ILE A 56 6.98 -2.33 -17.98
CA ILE A 56 7.41 -1.07 -17.41
C ILE A 56 8.78 -1.28 -16.74
N ASP A 57 9.78 -0.60 -17.25
CA ASP A 57 11.10 -0.52 -16.65
C ASP A 57 11.14 0.62 -15.65
N MET A 58 10.94 0.28 -14.37
CA MET A 58 10.90 1.25 -13.28
C MET A 58 12.24 2.00 -13.09
N SER A 59 13.36 1.50 -13.63
CA SER A 59 14.65 2.22 -13.58
C SER A 59 14.67 3.43 -14.50
N LYS A 60 13.86 3.41 -15.55
CA LYS A 60 13.73 4.54 -16.49
C LYS A 60 12.90 5.69 -15.92
N LEU A 61 12.06 5.44 -14.91
CA LEU A 61 11.34 6.51 -14.22
C LEU A 61 12.24 7.44 -13.41
N ASP A 62 13.38 6.93 -12.92
CA ASP A 62 14.42 7.76 -12.28
C ASP A 62 15.20 8.65 -13.30
N LEU A 63 15.10 8.31 -14.59
CA LEU A 63 15.81 9.00 -15.69
C LEU A 63 14.94 10.06 -16.39
N LEU A 64 13.66 10.22 -16.02
CA LEU A 64 12.81 11.31 -16.52
C LEU A 64 13.34 12.62 -15.96
N GLY A 65 14.36 13.14 -16.62
CA GLY A 65 15.00 14.42 -16.30
C GLY A 65 14.17 15.59 -16.80
N GLU A 66 14.62 16.81 -16.41
CA GLU A 66 14.02 18.08 -16.83
C GLU A 66 13.90 18.23 -18.37
N GLU A 67 14.77 17.59 -19.15
CA GLU A 67 14.75 17.64 -20.60
C GLU A 67 13.58 16.87 -21.22
N ASP A 68 13.17 15.75 -20.64
CA ASP A 68 12.09 14.92 -21.17
C ASP A 68 10.72 15.55 -20.89
N LEU A 69 10.56 16.20 -19.75
CA LEU A 69 9.36 16.98 -19.41
C LEU A 69 9.23 18.22 -20.30
N SER A 70 10.35 18.77 -20.78
CA SER A 70 10.35 19.94 -21.68
C SER A 70 9.85 19.62 -23.08
N LYS A 71 9.97 18.38 -23.54
CA LYS A 71 9.52 17.89 -24.85
C LYS A 71 7.99 17.74 -24.93
N LEU A 72 7.30 17.75 -23.79
CA LEU A 72 5.83 17.67 -23.69
C LEU A 72 5.12 18.97 -24.08
N GLY A 73 5.84 20.00 -24.53
CA GLY A 73 5.26 21.18 -25.22
C GLY A 73 4.48 22.16 -24.35
N TYR A 74 4.49 22.02 -23.03
CA TYR A 74 3.78 22.91 -22.13
C TYR A 74 4.63 24.08 -21.64
N GLY A 75 4.23 25.30 -21.94
CA GLY A 75 4.90 26.56 -21.55
C GLY A 75 4.93 26.88 -20.04
N GLY A 76 4.76 25.88 -19.21
CA GLY A 76 4.76 25.96 -17.75
C GLY A 76 6.00 25.38 -17.07
N ARG A 77 7.16 25.39 -17.75
CA ARG A 77 8.43 24.76 -17.32
C ARG A 77 8.72 24.94 -15.81
N GLN A 78 8.56 26.12 -15.28
CA GLN A 78 8.90 26.44 -13.89
C GLN A 78 7.88 25.87 -12.89
N ARG A 79 6.59 25.82 -13.24
CA ARG A 79 5.54 25.22 -12.39
C ARG A 79 5.61 23.70 -12.40
N LEU A 80 5.94 23.10 -13.55
CA LEU A 80 6.10 21.65 -13.67
C LEU A 80 7.34 21.17 -12.89
N ASN A 81 8.46 21.88 -12.99
CA ASN A 81 9.70 21.54 -12.26
C ASN A 81 9.51 21.68 -10.75
N THR A 82 8.80 22.71 -10.30
CA THR A 82 8.49 22.87 -8.86
C THR A 82 7.55 21.77 -8.38
N ALA A 83 6.53 21.42 -9.16
CA ALA A 83 5.62 20.33 -8.82
C ALA A 83 6.33 18.98 -8.84
N TYR A 84 7.20 18.72 -9.82
CA TYR A 84 7.99 17.50 -9.91
C TYR A 84 8.98 17.36 -8.75
N SER A 85 9.75 18.40 -8.40
CA SER A 85 10.65 18.34 -7.24
C SER A 85 9.88 18.17 -5.94
N SER A 86 8.78 18.88 -5.74
CA SER A 86 7.94 18.72 -4.55
C SER A 86 7.35 17.31 -4.46
N VAL A 87 6.91 16.72 -5.58
CA VAL A 87 6.43 15.33 -5.65
C VAL A 87 7.57 14.35 -5.39
N LYS A 88 8.75 14.58 -5.98
CA LYS A 88 9.92 13.72 -5.77
C LYS A 88 10.39 13.73 -4.32
N ASP A 89 10.43 14.89 -3.68
CA ASP A 89 10.79 15.03 -2.27
C ASP A 89 9.72 14.40 -1.36
N TYR A 90 8.44 14.60 -1.67
CA TYR A 90 7.32 13.97 -0.96
C TYR A 90 7.32 12.44 -1.12
N LEU A 91 7.56 11.92 -2.33
CA LEU A 91 7.66 10.49 -2.60
C LEU A 91 8.85 9.86 -1.88
N LYS A 92 9.99 10.56 -1.87
CA LYS A 92 11.21 10.10 -1.19
C LYS A 92 11.02 10.06 0.33
N SER A 93 10.33 11.05 0.91
CA SER A 93 10.00 11.06 2.33
C SER A 93 8.90 10.04 2.66
N GLY A 94 7.78 10.05 1.95
CA GLY A 94 6.61 9.25 2.30
C GLY A 94 6.82 7.74 2.19
N VAL A 95 7.59 7.26 1.20
CA VAL A 95 7.92 5.81 1.08
C VAL A 95 8.93 5.41 2.14
N SER A 96 9.94 6.27 2.40
CA SER A 96 10.89 6.04 3.49
C SER A 96 10.17 5.94 4.82
N ASP A 97 9.18 6.82 5.06
CA ASP A 97 8.45 6.90 6.33
C ASP A 97 7.56 5.66 6.54
N ILE A 98 6.86 5.18 5.50
CA ILE A 98 6.06 3.95 5.58
C ILE A 98 6.95 2.74 5.83
N ASP A 99 8.06 2.62 5.11
CA ASP A 99 9.00 1.51 5.23
C ASP A 99 9.63 1.46 6.61
N GLU A 100 10.03 2.63 7.14
CA GLU A 100 10.59 2.77 8.48
C GLU A 100 9.55 2.45 9.57
N ALA A 101 8.31 2.93 9.43
CA ALA A 101 7.22 2.64 10.35
C ALA A 101 6.89 1.13 10.37
N VAL A 102 6.84 0.49 9.20
CA VAL A 102 6.62 -0.96 9.09
C VAL A 102 7.75 -1.75 9.72
N GLU A 103 9.01 -1.36 9.48
CA GLU A 103 10.18 -2.04 10.07
C GLU A 103 10.18 -1.91 11.61
N LYS A 104 9.85 -0.74 12.15
CA LYS A 104 9.70 -0.51 13.60
C LYS A 104 8.60 -1.38 14.19
N ALA A 105 7.42 -1.36 13.58
CA ALA A 105 6.26 -2.12 14.04
C ALA A 105 6.48 -3.64 13.94
N SER A 106 7.07 -4.12 12.85
CA SER A 106 7.46 -5.52 12.66
C SER A 106 8.35 -6.01 13.80
N LYS A 107 9.39 -5.26 14.12
CA LYS A 107 10.31 -5.60 15.24
C LYS A 107 9.60 -5.54 16.60
N LYS A 108 8.78 -4.52 16.82
CA LYS A 108 8.08 -4.31 18.10
C LYS A 108 7.09 -5.42 18.41
N TYR A 109 6.32 -5.83 17.44
CA TYR A 109 5.22 -6.79 17.63
C TYR A 109 5.53 -8.21 17.15
N GLY A 110 6.68 -8.44 16.52
CA GLY A 110 7.05 -9.74 15.96
C GLY A 110 6.10 -10.20 14.85
N VAL A 111 5.60 -9.27 14.05
CA VAL A 111 4.79 -9.54 12.86
C VAL A 111 5.68 -9.46 11.63
N ASP A 112 5.53 -10.41 10.74
CA ASP A 112 6.28 -10.43 9.48
C ASP A 112 6.05 -9.12 8.70
N ARG A 113 7.15 -8.45 8.33
CA ARG A 113 7.16 -7.21 7.58
C ARG A 113 6.32 -7.30 6.29
N ASP A 114 6.48 -8.40 5.55
CA ASP A 114 5.78 -8.60 4.28
C ASP A 114 4.27 -8.80 4.49
N LEU A 115 3.87 -9.38 5.62
CA LEU A 115 2.46 -9.47 5.98
C LEU A 115 1.86 -8.08 6.28
N ILE A 116 2.59 -7.21 7.02
CA ILE A 116 2.16 -5.84 7.28
C ILE A 116 2.01 -5.07 5.96
N MET A 117 3.01 -5.16 5.08
CA MET A 117 2.97 -4.52 3.76
C MET A 117 1.80 -5.02 2.91
N ALA A 118 1.51 -6.33 2.94
CA ALA A 118 0.37 -6.91 2.22
C ALA A 118 -0.98 -6.40 2.74
N VAL A 119 -1.11 -6.21 4.06
CA VAL A 119 -2.30 -5.60 4.67
C VAL A 119 -2.42 -4.14 4.23
N ILE A 120 -1.38 -3.33 4.36
CA ILE A 120 -1.37 -1.91 3.93
C ILE A 120 -1.75 -1.81 2.45
N LYS A 121 -1.20 -2.68 1.60
CA LYS A 121 -1.55 -2.73 0.17
C LYS A 121 -3.04 -2.96 -0.05
N GLN A 122 -3.64 -3.89 0.68
CA GLN A 122 -5.07 -4.20 0.53
C GLN A 122 -5.97 -3.11 1.12
N GLU A 123 -5.58 -2.50 2.23
CA GLU A 123 -6.40 -1.54 2.98
C GLU A 123 -6.44 -0.15 2.31
N SER A 124 -5.29 0.36 1.91
CA SER A 124 -5.16 1.75 1.46
C SER A 124 -4.43 1.93 0.14
N ASP A 125 -3.88 0.86 -0.42
CA ASP A 125 -2.95 0.98 -1.55
C ASP A 125 -1.78 1.94 -1.25
N PHE A 126 -1.28 1.89 0.01
CA PHE A 126 -0.24 2.78 0.57
C PHE A 126 -0.62 4.26 0.65
N ASN A 127 -1.91 4.59 0.68
CA ASN A 127 -2.37 5.96 0.86
C ASN A 127 -2.55 6.29 2.35
N PRO A 128 -1.69 7.12 2.97
CA PRO A 128 -1.80 7.45 4.39
C PRO A 128 -3.04 8.30 4.71
N THR A 129 -3.64 8.95 3.71
CA THR A 129 -4.83 9.79 3.88
C THR A 129 -6.12 9.08 3.47
N ALA A 130 -6.08 7.76 3.25
CA ALA A 130 -7.25 6.99 2.87
C ALA A 130 -8.33 7.03 3.95
N THR A 131 -9.58 7.21 3.53
CA THR A 131 -10.77 7.12 4.38
C THR A 131 -11.85 6.33 3.66
N SER A 132 -12.33 5.26 4.30
CA SER A 132 -13.42 4.47 3.75
C SER A 132 -14.79 5.12 3.99
N SER A 133 -15.81 4.69 3.25
CA SER A 133 -17.20 5.10 3.48
C SER A 133 -17.72 4.69 4.87
N ALA A 134 -17.14 3.69 5.49
CA ALA A 134 -17.47 3.24 6.84
C ALA A 134 -16.68 4.01 7.94
N GLY A 135 -15.78 4.91 7.55
CA GLY A 135 -14.99 5.73 8.47
C GLY A 135 -13.67 5.09 8.93
N ALA A 136 -13.22 4.01 8.31
CA ALA A 136 -11.88 3.49 8.54
C ALA A 136 -10.82 4.44 7.95
N VAL A 137 -9.67 4.60 8.62
CA VAL A 137 -8.72 5.68 8.34
C VAL A 137 -7.28 5.17 8.24
N GLY A 138 -6.54 5.76 7.30
CA GLY A 138 -5.08 5.64 7.17
C GLY A 138 -4.60 4.37 6.49
N LEU A 139 -3.31 4.11 6.59
CA LEU A 139 -2.61 3.02 5.88
C LEU A 139 -3.20 1.64 6.16
N MET A 140 -3.54 1.35 7.41
CA MET A 140 -4.07 0.06 7.85
C MET A 140 -5.58 0.11 8.13
N GLN A 141 -6.28 1.17 7.70
CA GLN A 141 -7.72 1.35 7.75
C GLN A 141 -8.32 1.03 9.13
N LEU A 142 -7.82 1.71 10.15
CA LEU A 142 -8.33 1.55 11.50
C LEU A 142 -9.71 2.21 11.67
N MET A 143 -10.66 1.48 12.22
CA MET A 143 -11.92 2.07 12.64
C MET A 143 -11.68 3.01 13.83
N PRO A 144 -12.43 4.13 13.96
CA PRO A 144 -12.21 5.11 15.02
C PRO A 144 -12.22 4.52 16.43
N GLY A 145 -13.10 3.55 16.71
CA GLY A 145 -13.14 2.85 17.99
C GLY A 145 -11.84 2.08 18.26
N THR A 146 -11.38 1.29 17.30
CA THR A 146 -10.14 0.53 17.39
C THR A 146 -8.92 1.45 17.53
N ALA A 147 -8.88 2.53 16.76
CA ALA A 147 -7.82 3.54 16.85
C ALA A 147 -7.75 4.16 18.28
N SER A 148 -8.90 4.52 18.83
CA SER A 148 -9.00 5.07 20.19
C SER A 148 -8.58 4.07 21.27
N GLU A 149 -9.01 2.81 21.16
CA GLU A 149 -8.62 1.74 22.10
C GLU A 149 -7.11 1.47 22.09
N LEU A 150 -6.44 1.67 20.95
CA LEU A 150 -5.01 1.51 20.78
C LEU A 150 -4.21 2.81 21.00
N GLY A 151 -4.86 3.88 21.49
CA GLY A 151 -4.21 5.13 21.85
C GLY A 151 -3.78 6.01 20.67
N VAL A 152 -4.33 5.78 19.48
CA VAL A 152 -4.08 6.62 18.30
C VAL A 152 -4.76 7.97 18.48
N THR A 153 -3.98 9.04 18.40
CA THR A 153 -4.48 10.42 18.47
C THR A 153 -4.65 11.06 17.10
N ASP A 154 -3.89 10.60 16.11
CA ASP A 154 -4.00 10.99 14.70
C ASP A 154 -3.88 9.75 13.82
N ALA A 155 -5.01 9.27 13.31
CA ALA A 155 -5.07 8.07 12.49
C ALA A 155 -4.53 8.27 11.05
N TYR A 156 -4.23 9.50 10.63
CA TYR A 156 -3.53 9.79 9.38
C TYR A 156 -2.02 9.83 9.54
N ASN A 157 -1.53 9.88 10.78
CA ASN A 157 -0.10 9.81 11.06
C ASN A 157 0.41 8.40 10.76
N ILE A 158 1.43 8.31 9.90
CA ILE A 158 1.98 7.05 9.42
C ILE A 158 2.45 6.14 10.56
N ASP A 159 3.29 6.68 11.47
CA ASP A 159 3.85 5.91 12.59
C ASP A 159 2.73 5.39 13.51
N GLN A 160 1.78 6.25 13.90
CA GLN A 160 0.70 5.85 14.81
C GLN A 160 -0.24 4.81 14.16
N ASN A 161 -0.58 4.99 12.89
CA ASN A 161 -1.48 4.09 12.18
C ASN A 161 -0.87 2.71 11.97
N VAL A 162 0.40 2.67 11.52
CA VAL A 162 1.12 1.41 11.29
C VAL A 162 1.43 0.69 12.60
N ASP A 163 1.83 1.42 13.64
CA ASP A 163 2.07 0.85 14.96
C ASP A 163 0.80 0.18 15.51
N ALA A 164 -0.30 0.93 15.60
CA ALA A 164 -1.57 0.41 16.12
C ALA A 164 -2.19 -0.68 15.23
N GLY A 165 -2.15 -0.53 13.91
CA GLY A 165 -2.66 -1.54 12.98
C GLY A 165 -1.88 -2.85 13.09
N THR A 166 -0.57 -2.77 13.28
CA THR A 166 0.28 -3.95 13.48
C THR A 166 0.02 -4.59 14.85
N GLU A 167 -0.20 -3.80 15.90
CA GLU A 167 -0.61 -4.30 17.21
C GLU A 167 -1.94 -5.05 17.11
N TYR A 168 -2.93 -4.47 16.43
CA TYR A 168 -4.22 -5.13 16.21
C TYR A 168 -4.07 -6.45 15.45
N LEU A 169 -3.25 -6.45 14.37
CA LEU A 169 -2.93 -7.66 13.62
C LEU A 169 -2.24 -8.72 14.48
N ARG A 170 -1.30 -8.32 15.35
CA ARG A 170 -0.63 -9.21 16.31
C ARG A 170 -1.64 -9.83 17.26
N ASN A 171 -2.58 -9.03 17.77
CA ASN A 171 -3.62 -9.52 18.66
C ASN A 171 -4.50 -10.59 17.98
N MET A 172 -4.84 -10.37 16.70
CA MET A 172 -5.57 -11.38 15.90
C MET A 172 -4.73 -12.64 15.68
N LEU A 173 -3.44 -12.51 15.35
CA LEU A 173 -2.53 -13.65 15.22
C LEU A 173 -2.45 -14.46 16.52
N ASN A 174 -2.35 -13.80 17.67
CA ASN A 174 -2.31 -14.45 18.98
C ASN A 174 -3.62 -15.20 19.29
N MET A 175 -4.76 -14.57 18.97
CA MET A 175 -6.08 -15.14 19.22
C MET A 175 -6.34 -16.42 18.39
N TYR A 176 -5.77 -16.49 17.20
CA TYR A 176 -5.99 -17.59 16.25
C TYR A 176 -4.74 -18.47 16.04
N GLY A 177 -3.88 -18.61 17.06
CA GLY A 177 -2.77 -19.55 17.03
C GLY A 177 -1.74 -19.30 15.91
N ASN A 178 -1.54 -18.05 15.54
CA ASN A 178 -0.70 -17.60 14.41
C ASN A 178 -1.16 -18.07 13.01
N SER A 179 -2.41 -18.54 12.85
CA SER A 179 -2.99 -18.72 11.52
C SER A 179 -3.19 -17.35 10.88
N LYS A 180 -2.45 -17.10 9.79
CA LYS A 180 -2.53 -15.83 9.06
C LYS A 180 -3.92 -15.63 8.45
N GLU A 181 -4.49 -16.66 7.86
CA GLU A 181 -5.82 -16.61 7.23
C GLU A 181 -6.90 -16.25 8.24
N MET A 182 -6.88 -16.87 9.43
CA MET A 182 -7.82 -16.59 10.49
C MET A 182 -7.64 -15.20 11.08
N ALA A 183 -6.38 -14.79 11.29
CA ALA A 183 -6.05 -13.45 11.78
C ALA A 183 -6.51 -12.36 10.81
N LEU A 184 -6.30 -12.55 9.52
CA LEU A 184 -6.75 -11.64 8.47
C LEU A 184 -8.29 -11.58 8.36
N ALA A 185 -8.95 -12.72 8.49
CA ALA A 185 -10.41 -12.77 8.53
C ALA A 185 -10.96 -12.00 9.74
N ALA A 186 -10.32 -12.15 10.91
CA ALA A 186 -10.69 -11.43 12.12
C ALA A 186 -10.33 -9.95 12.07
N TYR A 187 -9.21 -9.59 11.42
CA TYR A 187 -8.83 -8.21 11.19
C TYR A 187 -9.90 -7.46 10.39
N ASN A 188 -10.36 -8.05 9.29
CA ASN A 188 -11.34 -7.44 8.39
C ASN A 188 -12.78 -7.48 8.94
N ALA A 189 -13.24 -8.63 9.41
CA ALA A 189 -14.64 -8.82 9.82
C ALA A 189 -14.90 -8.54 11.31
N GLY A 190 -13.83 -8.41 12.11
CA GLY A 190 -13.87 -8.39 13.56
C GLY A 190 -13.95 -9.80 14.18
N PRO A 191 -13.23 -10.04 15.30
CA PRO A 191 -13.21 -11.36 15.97
C PRO A 191 -14.59 -11.80 16.46
N GLY A 192 -15.44 -10.87 16.87
CA GLY A 192 -16.83 -11.14 17.27
C GLY A 192 -17.66 -11.71 16.13
N THR A 193 -17.43 -11.29 14.89
CA THR A 193 -18.12 -11.85 13.72
C THR A 193 -17.74 -13.30 13.49
N LEU A 194 -16.44 -13.64 13.61
CA LEU A 194 -15.97 -15.01 13.48
C LEU A 194 -16.60 -15.91 14.56
N GLN A 195 -16.60 -15.43 15.80
CA GLN A 195 -17.24 -16.14 16.91
C GLN A 195 -18.75 -16.36 16.67
N TYR A 196 -19.47 -15.32 16.27
CA TYR A 196 -20.91 -15.39 15.99
C TYR A 196 -21.22 -16.36 14.84
N LYS A 197 -20.37 -16.42 13.81
CA LYS A 197 -20.49 -17.31 12.66
C LYS A 197 -19.98 -18.73 12.95
N GLY A 198 -19.43 -19.00 14.14
CA GLY A 198 -18.89 -20.30 14.51
C GLY A 198 -17.63 -20.70 13.74
N VAL A 199 -16.88 -19.73 13.23
CA VAL A 199 -15.62 -19.94 12.48
C VAL A 199 -14.51 -20.27 13.48
N LYS A 200 -13.97 -21.49 13.41
CA LYS A 200 -12.97 -22.03 14.35
C LYS A 200 -11.61 -22.23 13.73
N ASP A 201 -11.57 -22.52 12.44
CA ASP A 201 -10.34 -22.73 11.69
C ASP A 201 -10.44 -22.20 10.25
N SER A 202 -9.36 -22.30 9.49
CA SER A 202 -9.29 -21.75 8.14
C SER A 202 -10.26 -22.39 7.14
N SER A 203 -10.72 -23.61 7.38
CA SER A 203 -11.73 -24.27 6.52
C SER A 203 -13.11 -23.61 6.64
N ASP A 204 -13.41 -23.03 7.80
CA ASP A 204 -14.67 -22.34 8.09
C ASP A 204 -14.75 -20.93 7.48
N ILE A 205 -13.64 -20.37 6.95
CA ILE A 205 -13.60 -19.04 6.32
C ILE A 205 -14.63 -18.95 5.18
N SER A 206 -14.95 -20.07 4.55
CA SER A 206 -16.01 -20.17 3.55
C SER A 206 -17.39 -19.70 4.03
N ASN A 207 -17.66 -19.72 5.35
CA ASN A 207 -18.91 -19.28 5.99
C ASN A 207 -18.98 -17.75 6.19
N LEU A 208 -17.87 -17.05 5.99
CA LEU A 208 -17.81 -15.58 6.08
C LEU A 208 -18.36 -14.91 4.82
N SER A 209 -18.53 -13.59 4.88
CA SER A 209 -18.97 -12.79 3.73
C SER A 209 -18.02 -12.94 2.54
N TYR A 210 -18.52 -12.71 1.34
CA TYR A 210 -17.68 -12.67 0.14
C TYR A 210 -16.55 -11.64 0.27
N GLU A 211 -16.84 -10.48 0.87
CA GLU A 211 -15.88 -9.42 1.13
C GLU A 211 -14.70 -9.92 1.96
N THR A 212 -14.97 -10.54 3.12
CA THR A 212 -13.91 -11.05 4.01
C THR A 212 -13.11 -12.17 3.38
N ARG A 213 -13.76 -13.10 2.67
CA ARG A 213 -13.06 -14.17 1.94
C ARG A 213 -12.13 -13.62 0.87
N ASN A 214 -12.61 -12.65 0.09
CA ASN A 214 -11.83 -12.00 -0.96
C ASN A 214 -10.68 -11.16 -0.36
N TYR A 215 -10.91 -10.51 0.77
CA TYR A 215 -9.88 -9.81 1.53
C TYR A 215 -8.72 -10.75 1.92
N VAL A 216 -9.05 -11.85 2.60
CA VAL A 216 -8.04 -12.85 3.00
C VAL A 216 -7.25 -13.35 1.80
N GLN A 217 -7.95 -13.73 0.73
CA GLN A 217 -7.31 -14.23 -0.48
C GLN A 217 -6.36 -13.20 -1.11
N LYS A 218 -6.76 -11.92 -1.19
CA LYS A 218 -5.93 -10.87 -1.75
C LYS A 218 -4.69 -10.59 -0.92
N VAL A 219 -4.84 -10.45 0.41
CA VAL A 219 -3.70 -10.23 1.30
C VAL A 219 -2.74 -11.40 1.25
N MET A 220 -3.22 -12.64 1.32
CA MET A 220 -2.38 -13.83 1.20
C MET A 220 -1.67 -13.93 -0.17
N ASN A 221 -2.32 -13.50 -1.25
CA ASN A 221 -1.70 -13.42 -2.57
C ASN A 221 -0.59 -12.36 -2.64
N TYR A 222 -0.76 -11.21 -1.99
CA TYR A 222 0.29 -10.21 -1.89
C TYR A 222 1.46 -10.71 -1.04
N TYR A 223 1.16 -11.28 0.13
CA TYR A 223 2.13 -11.87 1.03
C TYR A 223 2.91 -13.02 0.38
N GLY A 224 2.24 -13.98 -0.27
CA GLY A 224 2.88 -15.12 -0.93
C GLY A 224 3.75 -14.74 -2.13
N LYS A 225 3.50 -13.62 -2.79
CA LYS A 225 4.40 -13.10 -3.83
C LYS A 225 5.68 -12.52 -3.26
N SER A 226 5.64 -11.99 -2.05
CA SER A 226 6.83 -11.50 -1.35
C SER A 226 7.65 -12.65 -0.76
N SER A 227 6.99 -13.70 -0.25
CA SER A 227 7.66 -14.83 0.45
C SER A 227 8.29 -15.89 -0.48
N ASN A 228 7.84 -15.98 -1.75
CA ASN A 228 8.34 -16.96 -2.74
C ASN A 228 9.52 -16.41 -3.55
N THR A 229 10.16 -15.41 -3.05
CA THR A 229 11.24 -14.71 -3.67
C THR A 229 12.39 -14.48 -2.73
#